data_901f1a0f1ee8f6c95c2ab00b2a2a9c6c
#
_entry.id   901f1a0f1ee8f6c95c2ab00b2a2a9c6c
#
_cell.length_a   1.000
_cell.length_b   1.000
_cell.length_c   1.000
_cell.angle_alpha   90.00
_cell.angle_beta   90.00
_cell.angle_gamma   90.00
#
_symmetry.space_group_name_H-M   'P 1'
#
loop_
_entity.id
_entity.type
_entity.pdbx_description
1 polymer ?
#
loop_
_entity_poly.entity_id
_entity_poly.type
_entity_poly.pdbx_seq_one_letter_code
_entity_poly.pdbx_strand_id
1 'polypeptide(L)'
;MAAYTTIDNPELFFQCKLYTGNSAHYITGDSQAITLDGSENMQPDLVWIKSRTQGGVGYNGNHCLFDSVRGTTKFFFGNETTVEQTQSGVTAFSTDGFTVGPYDMMNDTGDSFVAWCWKAGTAFSNDASATSVGNTDSSGSASSTAGFSISKYAGAGSSLDIVVKHGLSVKPAVMITKNIDDANNWAVYHHKNTSAPETDYLRLDTNNATTDIATIWADTEPTSAVFTAGDHSSSNRSGDDFVSYHW
;
A
#
# COMPACT_ATOMS: atom_id res chain seq x y z
N MET A 1 20.79 -27.89 9.96
CA MET A 1 19.48 -27.77 9.26
C MET A 1 19.63 -26.56 8.35
N ALA A 2 19.32 -26.66 7.07
CA ALA A 2 19.22 -25.48 6.23
C ALA A 2 18.05 -24.62 6.75
N ALA A 3 18.30 -23.35 7.03
CA ALA A 3 17.22 -22.42 7.39
C ALA A 3 16.28 -22.34 6.17
N TYR A 4 15.04 -22.72 6.36
CA TYR A 4 14.03 -22.71 5.30
C TYR A 4 13.58 -21.28 4.95
N THR A 5 13.76 -20.36 5.89
CA THR A 5 13.50 -18.92 5.77
C THR A 5 14.41 -18.18 6.76
N THR A 6 14.70 -16.92 6.48
CA THR A 6 15.39 -16.01 7.40
C THR A 6 14.43 -15.36 8.41
N ILE A 7 13.11 -15.55 8.24
CA ILE A 7 12.08 -15.07 9.16
C ILE A 7 11.64 -16.23 10.04
N ASP A 8 12.09 -16.24 11.28
CA ASP A 8 11.75 -17.27 12.26
C ASP A 8 10.31 -17.10 12.78
N ASN A 9 9.86 -15.85 12.95
CA ASN A 9 8.49 -15.52 13.36
C ASN A 9 7.86 -14.52 12.38
N PRO A 10 6.98 -14.94 11.46
CA PRO A 10 6.32 -14.04 10.50
C PRO A 10 5.37 -13.05 11.17
N GLU A 11 4.85 -13.34 12.38
CA GLU A 11 3.92 -12.45 13.08
C GLU A 11 4.56 -11.12 13.55
N LEU A 12 5.89 -11.03 13.54
CA LEU A 12 6.61 -9.78 13.71
C LEU A 12 6.39 -8.78 12.56
N PHE A 13 5.96 -9.26 11.38
CA PHE A 13 5.93 -8.47 10.14
C PHE A 13 4.59 -8.49 9.42
N PHE A 14 3.77 -9.53 9.65
CA PHE A 14 2.46 -9.68 9.07
C PHE A 14 1.51 -10.39 10.01
N GLN A 15 0.35 -9.78 10.24
CA GLN A 15 -0.74 -10.39 10.99
C GLN A 15 -2.08 -10.14 10.30
N CYS A 16 -3.02 -11.06 10.50
CA CYS A 16 -4.40 -10.93 10.04
C CYS A 16 -5.33 -10.90 11.24
N LYS A 17 -6.18 -9.87 11.35
CA LYS A 17 -7.10 -9.70 12.47
C LYS A 17 -8.55 -9.72 12.01
N LEU A 18 -9.38 -10.53 12.67
CA LEU A 18 -10.83 -10.46 12.57
C LEU A 18 -11.39 -9.64 13.73
N TYR A 19 -12.36 -8.78 13.45
CA TYR A 19 -13.03 -8.00 14.48
C TYR A 19 -14.49 -7.72 14.10
N THR A 20 -15.30 -7.34 15.09
CA THR A 20 -16.68 -6.88 14.89
C THR A 20 -16.74 -5.39 15.17
N GLY A 21 -17.38 -4.62 14.29
CA GLY A 21 -17.57 -3.20 14.46
C GLY A 21 -18.48 -2.87 15.64
N ASN A 22 -18.27 -1.70 16.22
CA ASN A 22 -19.03 -1.23 17.39
C ASN A 22 -19.59 0.19 17.26
N SER A 23 -19.37 0.88 16.12
CA SER A 23 -19.89 2.22 15.91
C SER A 23 -21.34 2.17 15.43
N ALA A 24 -22.25 2.70 16.23
CA ALA A 24 -23.68 2.76 15.90
C ALA A 24 -24.05 3.93 14.98
N HIS A 25 -23.10 4.77 14.62
CA HIS A 25 -23.39 5.99 13.88
C HIS A 25 -22.22 6.49 13.04
N TYR A 26 -22.48 6.71 11.76
CA TYR A 26 -21.55 7.34 10.82
C TYR A 26 -21.03 8.69 11.36
N ILE A 27 -19.72 8.85 11.47
CA ILE A 27 -18.99 10.07 11.87
C ILE A 27 -19.05 10.41 13.37
N THR A 28 -20.10 10.08 14.10
CA THR A 28 -20.29 10.50 15.50
C THR A 28 -20.32 9.34 16.50
N GLY A 29 -20.04 8.12 16.04
CA GLY A 29 -20.01 6.92 16.85
C GLY A 29 -18.67 6.72 17.58
N ASP A 30 -18.54 5.57 18.20
CA ASP A 30 -17.36 5.22 18.98
C ASP A 30 -16.19 4.77 18.11
N SER A 31 -14.99 5.10 18.55
CA SER A 31 -13.76 4.50 18.03
C SER A 31 -13.47 3.19 18.74
N GLN A 32 -12.82 2.26 18.06
CA GLN A 32 -12.44 0.96 18.59
C GLN A 32 -10.96 0.68 18.40
N ALA A 33 -10.26 0.36 19.50
CA ALA A 33 -8.90 -0.15 19.41
C ALA A 33 -8.94 -1.62 18.97
N ILE A 34 -8.20 -1.95 17.93
CA ILE A 34 -8.05 -3.29 17.38
C ILE A 34 -6.65 -3.77 17.75
N THR A 35 -6.56 -4.60 18.79
CA THR A 35 -5.31 -5.24 19.19
C THR A 35 -5.09 -6.49 18.34
N LEU A 36 -3.89 -6.65 17.81
CA LEU A 36 -3.49 -7.87 17.11
C LEU A 36 -3.38 -9.03 18.10
N ASP A 37 -3.55 -10.26 17.63
CA ASP A 37 -3.60 -11.46 18.47
C ASP A 37 -2.52 -12.49 18.12
N GLY A 38 -1.48 -12.05 17.42
CA GLY A 38 -0.26 -12.83 17.19
C GLY A 38 0.56 -12.99 18.48
N SER A 39 1.60 -13.81 18.39
CA SER A 39 2.52 -14.06 19.51
C SER A 39 3.42 -12.86 19.85
N GLU A 40 3.47 -11.88 18.97
CA GLU A 40 4.33 -10.69 19.08
C GLU A 40 3.56 -9.41 18.81
N ASN A 41 3.88 -8.37 19.55
CA ASN A 41 3.32 -7.04 19.30
C ASN A 41 3.83 -6.49 17.96
N MET A 42 2.92 -6.00 17.14
CA MET A 42 3.25 -5.44 15.83
C MET A 42 2.49 -4.13 15.60
N GLN A 43 3.22 -3.03 15.46
CA GLN A 43 2.66 -1.81 14.90
C GLN A 43 2.61 -1.96 13.38
N PRO A 44 1.42 -1.97 12.76
CA PRO A 44 1.30 -2.04 11.31
C PRO A 44 1.68 -0.71 10.65
N ASP A 45 2.27 -0.79 9.45
CA ASP A 45 2.50 0.35 8.56
C ASP A 45 1.51 0.37 7.39
N LEU A 46 0.97 -0.79 7.01
CA LEU A 46 -0.15 -0.92 6.08
C LEU A 46 -1.25 -1.72 6.76
N VAL A 47 -2.47 -1.16 6.76
CA VAL A 47 -3.70 -1.85 7.21
C VAL A 47 -4.67 -1.88 6.05
N TRP A 48 -4.95 -3.07 5.55
CA TRP A 48 -5.93 -3.32 4.50
C TRP A 48 -7.19 -3.94 5.11
N ILE A 49 -8.30 -3.21 5.11
CA ILE A 49 -9.55 -3.63 5.77
C ILE A 49 -10.61 -3.97 4.73
N LYS A 50 -11.38 -5.03 5.02
CA LYS A 50 -12.53 -5.47 4.23
C LYS A 50 -13.66 -5.92 5.13
N SER A 51 -14.89 -5.42 4.88
CA SER A 51 -16.09 -6.02 5.48
C SER A 51 -16.31 -7.43 4.93
N ARG A 52 -16.66 -8.36 5.82
CA ARG A 52 -17.00 -9.75 5.50
C ARG A 52 -18.51 -9.99 5.41
N THR A 53 -19.31 -9.11 5.99
CA THR A 53 -20.76 -9.22 6.08
C THR A 53 -21.49 -8.31 5.10
N GLN A 54 -20.88 -7.20 4.72
CA GLN A 54 -21.47 -6.28 3.76
C GLN A 54 -21.03 -6.65 2.34
N GLY A 55 -21.92 -7.24 1.58
CA GLY A 55 -21.73 -7.62 0.16
C GLY A 55 -22.68 -6.89 -0.77
N GLY A 56 -23.25 -5.77 -0.34
CA GLY A 56 -24.29 -5.04 -1.05
C GLY A 56 -23.83 -3.84 -1.85
N VAL A 57 -24.73 -3.33 -2.66
CA VAL A 57 -24.60 -2.11 -3.45
C VAL A 57 -24.42 -0.92 -2.52
N GLY A 58 -23.28 -0.28 -2.57
CA GLY A 58 -22.95 0.90 -1.74
C GLY A 58 -21.53 0.83 -1.20
N TYR A 59 -21.11 1.83 -0.47
CA TYR A 59 -19.75 2.05 0.00
C TYR A 59 -19.19 0.96 0.94
N ASN A 60 -20.01 0.06 1.45
CA ASN A 60 -19.68 -0.84 2.56
C ASN A 60 -18.95 -2.12 2.14
N GLY A 61 -18.82 -2.39 0.86
CA GLY A 61 -18.13 -3.57 0.34
C GLY A 61 -16.71 -3.33 -0.17
N ASN A 62 -16.19 -2.12 -0.06
CA ASN A 62 -14.89 -1.77 -0.62
C ASN A 62 -13.71 -2.28 0.23
N HIS A 63 -12.58 -2.46 -0.43
CA HIS A 63 -11.29 -2.71 0.21
C HIS A 63 -10.65 -1.37 0.58
N CYS A 64 -10.39 -1.10 1.85
CA CYS A 64 -9.83 0.15 2.32
C CYS A 64 -8.37 -0.02 2.74
N LEU A 65 -7.45 0.74 2.15
CA LEU A 65 -6.02 0.68 2.41
C LEU A 65 -5.55 1.96 3.11
N PHE A 66 -5.04 1.80 4.33
CA PHE A 66 -4.44 2.85 5.16
C PHE A 66 -2.97 2.56 5.36
N ASP A 67 -2.11 3.58 5.33
CA ASP A 67 -0.69 3.38 5.64
C ASP A 67 -0.11 4.52 6.49
N SER A 68 0.97 4.21 7.21
CA SER A 68 1.65 5.12 8.12
C SER A 68 2.39 6.25 7.41
N VAL A 69 2.75 6.08 6.14
CA VAL A 69 3.51 7.07 5.34
C VAL A 69 2.62 8.24 4.91
N ARG A 70 1.37 7.96 4.51
CA ARG A 70 0.38 9.01 4.21
C ARG A 70 -0.28 9.55 5.49
N GLY A 71 -0.24 8.78 6.57
CA GLY A 71 -0.80 9.13 7.87
C GLY A 71 -2.21 8.60 8.10
N THR A 72 -2.72 8.87 9.31
CA THR A 72 -4.07 8.45 9.72
C THR A 72 -5.16 9.16 8.93
N THR A 73 -6.34 8.56 8.88
CA THR A 73 -7.56 9.05 8.21
C THR A 73 -7.51 9.10 6.68
N LYS A 74 -6.36 8.90 6.08
CA LYS A 74 -6.17 8.88 4.63
C LYS A 74 -6.19 7.45 4.10
N PHE A 75 -6.99 7.19 3.06
CA PHE A 75 -7.12 5.85 2.53
C PHE A 75 -7.48 5.82 1.04
N PHE A 76 -7.31 4.66 0.45
CA PHE A 76 -7.80 4.34 -0.88
C PHE A 76 -8.79 3.18 -0.85
N PHE A 77 -9.66 3.15 -1.85
CA PHE A 77 -10.37 1.95 -2.24
C PHE A 77 -9.50 1.11 -3.19
N GLY A 78 -9.08 -0.08 -2.75
CA GLY A 78 -8.24 -0.98 -3.55
C GLY A 78 -8.93 -1.58 -4.77
N ASN A 79 -10.25 -1.49 -4.84
CA ASN A 79 -11.10 -1.99 -5.92
C ASN A 79 -11.72 -0.86 -6.77
N GLU A 80 -11.22 0.36 -6.65
CA GLU A 80 -11.72 1.53 -7.40
C GLU A 80 -10.58 2.43 -7.87
N THR A 81 -10.85 3.23 -8.89
CA THR A 81 -9.91 4.23 -9.42
C THR A 81 -9.87 5.53 -8.63
N THR A 82 -10.73 5.71 -7.64
CA THR A 82 -10.88 6.97 -6.88
C THR A 82 -9.55 7.48 -6.29
N VAL A 83 -9.46 8.80 -6.15
CA VAL A 83 -8.35 9.49 -5.47
C VAL A 83 -8.30 9.16 -3.98
N GLU A 84 -7.24 9.63 -3.30
CA GLU A 84 -7.16 9.52 -1.84
C GLU A 84 -8.40 10.09 -1.16
N GLN A 85 -8.94 9.31 -0.24
CA GLN A 85 -10.08 9.71 0.58
C GLN A 85 -9.61 10.12 1.98
N THR A 86 -10.39 10.95 2.65
CA THR A 86 -10.13 11.36 4.05
C THR A 86 -11.38 11.17 4.88
N GLN A 87 -11.34 10.23 5.83
CA GLN A 87 -12.41 9.95 6.78
C GLN A 87 -11.81 9.36 8.07
N SER A 88 -12.57 9.39 9.15
CA SER A 88 -12.20 8.78 10.43
C SER A 88 -12.22 7.24 10.37
N GLY A 89 -11.51 6.66 9.40
CA GLY A 89 -11.36 5.22 9.22
C GLY A 89 -10.33 4.64 10.18
N VAL A 90 -9.05 4.65 9.84
CA VAL A 90 -7.97 4.36 10.79
C VAL A 90 -7.49 5.69 11.38
N THR A 91 -7.58 5.82 12.70
CA THR A 91 -7.27 7.07 13.44
C THR A 91 -5.96 6.98 14.23
N ALA A 92 -5.44 5.79 14.43
CA ALA A 92 -4.12 5.57 15.04
C ALA A 92 -3.50 4.26 14.58
N PHE A 93 -2.18 4.26 14.41
CA PHE A 93 -1.34 3.06 14.35
C PHE A 93 -0.70 2.89 15.72
N SER A 94 -0.99 1.78 16.41
CA SER A 94 -0.58 1.52 17.79
C SER A 94 0.58 0.53 17.84
N THR A 95 1.27 0.44 18.97
CA THR A 95 2.40 -0.51 19.16
C THR A 95 2.02 -1.97 18.93
N ASP A 96 0.73 -2.28 19.07
CA ASP A 96 0.18 -3.62 18.82
C ASP A 96 -1.22 -3.47 18.20
N GLY A 97 -1.26 -3.06 16.93
CA GLY A 97 -2.50 -2.90 16.17
C GLY A 97 -2.80 -1.47 15.74
N PHE A 98 -4.09 -1.14 15.69
CA PHE A 98 -4.57 0.14 15.17
C PHE A 98 -5.91 0.51 15.79
N THR A 99 -6.35 1.76 15.61
CA THR A 99 -7.68 2.21 16.06
C THR A 99 -8.53 2.54 14.84
N VAL A 100 -9.73 1.95 14.75
CA VAL A 100 -10.76 2.37 13.81
C VAL A 100 -11.65 3.42 14.44
N GLY A 101 -11.95 4.46 13.67
CA GLY A 101 -12.89 5.50 14.05
C GLY A 101 -14.35 5.13 13.71
N PRO A 102 -15.28 6.09 13.83
CA PRO A 102 -16.70 5.83 13.63
C PRO A 102 -17.14 5.74 12.16
N TYR A 103 -16.25 5.38 11.26
CA TYR A 103 -16.59 5.23 9.84
C TYR A 103 -17.16 3.83 9.57
N ASP A 104 -18.42 3.78 9.15
CA ASP A 104 -19.19 2.54 9.01
C ASP A 104 -18.57 1.50 8.06
N MET A 105 -17.86 1.92 7.02
CA MET A 105 -17.16 1.00 6.11
C MET A 105 -16.18 0.06 6.80
N MET A 106 -15.74 0.36 8.00
CA MET A 106 -14.78 -0.47 8.74
C MET A 106 -15.08 -0.59 10.23
N ASN A 107 -16.21 -0.02 10.69
CA ASN A 107 -16.59 -0.10 12.12
C ASN A 107 -18.10 -0.14 12.36
N ASP A 108 -18.93 -0.51 11.39
CA ASP A 108 -20.38 -0.57 11.58
C ASP A 108 -20.76 -1.66 12.59
N THR A 109 -21.69 -1.30 13.50
CA THR A 109 -22.11 -2.16 14.60
C THR A 109 -22.67 -3.48 14.11
N GLY A 110 -22.07 -4.57 14.59
CA GLY A 110 -22.47 -5.94 14.29
C GLY A 110 -21.90 -6.50 12.99
N ASP A 111 -21.28 -5.69 12.17
CA ASP A 111 -20.58 -6.17 10.99
C ASP A 111 -19.24 -6.81 11.34
N SER A 112 -18.88 -7.81 10.57
CA SER A 112 -17.58 -8.49 10.70
C SER A 112 -16.60 -7.98 9.68
N PHE A 113 -15.37 -7.74 10.12
CA PHE A 113 -14.28 -7.24 9.31
C PHE A 113 -13.07 -8.16 9.36
N VAL A 114 -12.25 -8.08 8.33
CA VAL A 114 -10.89 -8.61 8.29
C VAL A 114 -9.93 -7.46 8.02
N ALA A 115 -8.82 -7.42 8.75
CA ALA A 115 -7.70 -6.53 8.50
C ALA A 115 -6.45 -7.37 8.24
N TRP A 116 -5.77 -7.12 7.13
CA TRP A 116 -4.43 -7.59 6.85
C TRP A 116 -3.46 -6.47 7.18
N CYS A 117 -2.47 -6.79 8.01
CA CYS A 117 -1.56 -5.82 8.61
C CYS A 117 -0.11 -6.16 8.27
N TRP A 118 0.60 -5.24 7.62
CA TRP A 118 2.03 -5.38 7.31
C TRP A 118 2.84 -4.34 8.05
N LYS A 119 4.04 -4.74 8.48
CA LYS A 119 5.02 -3.84 9.11
C LYS A 119 6.16 -3.56 8.13
N ALA A 120 6.35 -2.29 7.79
CA ALA A 120 7.54 -1.80 7.09
C ALA A 120 8.64 -1.38 8.07
N GLY A 121 8.32 -0.66 9.12
CA GLY A 121 9.11 -0.51 10.35
C GLY A 121 10.07 0.67 10.40
N THR A 122 10.92 0.91 9.40
CA THR A 122 11.94 1.99 9.47
C THR A 122 11.64 3.08 8.45
N ALA A 123 11.38 4.28 8.95
CA ALA A 123 11.20 5.44 8.08
C ALA A 123 12.48 5.80 7.34
N PHE A 124 12.36 6.19 6.07
CA PHE A 124 13.45 6.72 5.27
C PHE A 124 13.04 7.99 4.53
N SER A 125 14.04 8.82 4.22
CA SER A 125 13.95 9.93 3.27
C SER A 125 15.13 9.84 2.31
N ASN A 126 14.89 10.09 1.03
CA ASN A 126 15.89 10.07 -0.02
C ASN A 126 15.83 11.39 -0.80
N ASP A 127 16.83 12.22 -0.61
CA ASP A 127 17.17 13.30 -1.53
C ASP A 127 18.05 12.69 -2.62
N ALA A 128 17.48 12.49 -3.80
CA ALA A 128 18.15 11.77 -4.90
C ALA A 128 19.39 12.51 -5.38
N SER A 129 19.40 13.85 -5.32
CA SER A 129 20.53 14.69 -5.73
C SER A 129 21.71 14.53 -4.76
N ALA A 130 21.44 14.37 -3.47
CA ALA A 130 22.46 14.23 -2.43
C ALA A 130 22.98 12.80 -2.30
N THR A 131 22.09 11.79 -2.47
CA THR A 131 22.44 10.38 -2.28
C THR A 131 22.94 9.66 -3.53
N SER A 132 22.65 10.22 -4.71
CA SER A 132 22.83 9.56 -6.02
C SER A 132 22.07 8.22 -6.13
N VAL A 133 20.95 8.07 -5.39
CA VAL A 133 20.07 6.90 -5.47
C VAL A 133 18.78 7.31 -6.16
N GLY A 134 18.62 6.86 -7.41
CA GLY A 134 17.55 7.31 -8.29
C GLY A 134 17.75 8.74 -8.81
N ASN A 135 16.70 9.33 -9.37
CA ASN A 135 16.67 10.71 -9.85
C ASN A 135 15.46 11.49 -9.28
N THR A 136 14.70 10.90 -8.40
CA THR A 136 13.48 11.47 -7.82
C THR A 136 13.51 11.28 -6.30
N ASP A 137 13.20 12.35 -5.59
CA ASP A 137 13.10 12.34 -4.14
C ASP A 137 11.96 11.43 -3.70
N SER A 138 12.20 10.70 -2.62
CA SER A 138 11.19 9.81 -2.05
C SER A 138 11.31 9.71 -0.54
N SER A 139 10.19 9.40 0.09
CA SER A 139 10.13 9.09 1.52
C SER A 139 9.27 7.85 1.74
N GLY A 140 9.45 7.19 2.86
CA GLY A 140 8.68 5.98 3.11
C GLY A 140 9.04 5.28 4.40
N SER A 141 8.61 4.03 4.49
CA SER A 141 8.95 3.10 5.56
C SER A 141 9.33 1.75 4.95
N ALA A 142 10.37 1.10 5.45
CA ALA A 142 10.90 -0.13 4.86
C ALA A 142 11.46 -1.09 5.90
N SER A 143 11.27 -2.39 5.66
CA SER A 143 11.95 -3.47 6.35
C SER A 143 12.54 -4.46 5.35
N SER A 144 13.84 -4.46 5.22
CA SER A 144 14.54 -5.46 4.40
C SER A 144 14.39 -6.89 4.95
N THR A 145 14.18 -7.04 6.27
CA THR A 145 13.93 -8.34 6.92
C THR A 145 12.52 -8.86 6.58
N ALA A 146 11.50 -7.99 6.66
CA ALA A 146 10.13 -8.34 6.30
C ALA A 146 9.95 -8.51 4.78
N GLY A 147 10.83 -7.86 3.98
CA GLY A 147 10.65 -7.77 2.54
C GLY A 147 9.46 -6.89 2.15
N PHE A 148 9.11 -5.90 2.98
CA PHE A 148 7.99 -4.99 2.72
C PHE A 148 8.40 -3.52 2.87
N SER A 149 7.97 -2.68 1.93
CA SER A 149 8.15 -1.22 2.04
C SER A 149 7.00 -0.45 1.42
N ILE A 150 6.88 0.80 1.84
CA ILE A 150 5.97 1.81 1.33
C ILE A 150 6.82 3.00 0.93
N SER A 151 6.68 3.49 -0.29
CA SER A 151 7.34 4.72 -0.74
C SER A 151 6.34 5.72 -1.31
N LYS A 152 6.57 7.00 -0.99
CA LYS A 152 5.86 8.15 -1.54
C LYS A 152 6.82 8.99 -2.36
N TYR A 153 6.38 9.48 -3.53
CA TYR A 153 7.15 10.29 -4.45
C TYR A 153 6.26 11.20 -5.29
N ALA A 154 6.83 12.25 -5.87
CA ALA A 154 6.14 13.13 -6.83
C ALA A 154 6.42 12.70 -8.26
N GLY A 155 5.40 12.73 -9.10
CA GLY A 155 5.54 12.48 -10.53
C GLY A 155 6.16 13.67 -11.26
N ALA A 156 7.02 13.39 -12.24
CA ALA A 156 7.65 14.40 -13.09
C ALA A 156 6.93 14.59 -14.44
N GLY A 157 6.11 13.63 -14.84
CA GLY A 157 5.27 13.66 -16.04
C GLY A 157 5.98 13.39 -17.35
N SER A 158 5.32 13.76 -18.44
CA SER A 158 5.67 13.40 -19.79
C SER A 158 7.12 13.70 -20.16
N SER A 159 7.73 12.72 -20.79
CA SER A 159 9.11 12.70 -21.34
C SER A 159 10.23 12.43 -20.36
N LEU A 160 9.95 12.14 -19.08
CA LEU A 160 10.98 11.79 -18.10
C LEU A 160 10.59 10.53 -17.34
N ASP A 161 11.38 9.49 -17.48
CA ASP A 161 11.31 8.35 -16.59
C ASP A 161 11.88 8.75 -15.24
N ILE A 162 11.15 8.46 -14.18
CA ILE A 162 11.61 8.68 -12.82
C ILE A 162 12.12 7.39 -12.21
N VAL A 163 13.19 7.52 -11.43
CA VAL A 163 13.83 6.40 -10.74
C VAL A 163 13.77 6.67 -9.26
N VAL A 164 12.99 5.85 -8.56
CA VAL A 164 12.54 6.08 -7.19
C VAL A 164 13.12 5.03 -6.25
N LYS A 165 13.65 5.45 -5.10
CA LYS A 165 14.11 4.54 -4.05
C LYS A 165 12.91 3.88 -3.36
N HIS A 166 12.95 2.54 -3.18
CA HIS A 166 11.93 1.76 -2.47
C HIS A 166 12.34 1.25 -1.08
N GLY A 167 13.62 1.33 -0.71
CA GLY A 167 14.11 1.04 0.63
C GLY A 167 14.32 -0.43 1.01
N LEU A 168 13.98 -1.42 0.17
CA LEU A 168 14.04 -2.85 0.52
C LEU A 168 15.44 -3.46 0.57
N SER A 169 16.43 -2.93 -0.14
CA SER A 169 17.76 -3.53 -0.35
C SER A 169 17.77 -4.88 -1.09
N VAL A 170 16.60 -5.31 -1.57
CA VAL A 170 16.41 -6.48 -2.48
C VAL A 170 15.42 -6.07 -3.58
N LYS A 171 15.50 -6.74 -4.74
CA LYS A 171 14.57 -6.50 -5.85
C LYS A 171 13.15 -6.88 -5.41
N PRO A 172 12.17 -5.98 -5.49
CA PRO A 172 10.77 -6.33 -5.17
C PRO A 172 10.22 -7.31 -6.21
N ALA A 173 9.47 -8.29 -5.73
CA ALA A 173 8.75 -9.25 -6.56
C ALA A 173 7.38 -8.74 -7.00
N VAL A 174 6.77 -7.88 -6.19
CA VAL A 174 5.49 -7.23 -6.43
C VAL A 174 5.59 -5.75 -6.09
N MET A 175 5.03 -4.90 -6.94
CA MET A 175 4.82 -3.48 -6.66
C MET A 175 3.38 -3.12 -6.96
N ILE A 176 2.75 -2.35 -6.08
CA ILE A 176 1.37 -1.85 -6.25
C ILE A 176 1.41 -0.33 -6.07
N THR A 177 1.20 0.40 -7.17
CA THR A 177 1.32 1.86 -7.22
C THR A 177 -0.04 2.53 -7.44
N LYS A 178 -0.28 3.63 -6.73
CA LYS A 178 -1.50 4.43 -6.84
C LYS A 178 -1.17 5.91 -6.92
N ASN A 179 -1.82 6.58 -7.88
CA ASN A 179 -1.89 8.05 -7.93
C ASN A 179 -2.73 8.55 -6.76
N ILE A 180 -2.22 9.52 -5.99
CA ILE A 180 -2.87 10.10 -4.81
C ILE A 180 -3.91 11.15 -5.21
N ASP A 181 -3.58 11.95 -6.23
CA ASP A 181 -4.28 13.19 -6.55
C ASP A 181 -5.27 13.07 -7.70
N ASP A 182 -5.11 12.03 -8.55
CA ASP A 182 -6.00 11.82 -9.70
C ASP A 182 -6.56 10.40 -9.76
N ALA A 183 -7.77 10.29 -10.34
CA ALA A 183 -8.50 9.04 -10.46
C ALA A 183 -7.90 8.16 -11.58
N ASN A 184 -6.99 7.30 -11.22
CA ASN A 184 -6.31 6.36 -12.11
C ASN A 184 -6.38 4.93 -11.57
N ASN A 185 -6.19 3.95 -12.46
CA ASN A 185 -6.07 2.55 -12.05
C ASN A 185 -4.88 2.34 -11.10
N TRP A 186 -4.99 1.34 -10.26
CA TRP A 186 -3.87 0.78 -9.53
C TRP A 186 -2.96 0.04 -10.48
N ALA A 187 -1.72 0.46 -10.60
CA ALA A 187 -0.73 -0.21 -11.43
C ALA A 187 0.00 -1.29 -10.62
N VAL A 188 0.01 -2.52 -11.12
CA VAL A 188 0.64 -3.66 -10.44
C VAL A 188 1.72 -4.26 -11.32
N TYR A 189 2.96 -4.28 -10.81
CA TYR A 189 4.05 -5.11 -11.31
C TYR A 189 4.08 -6.44 -10.55
N HIS A 190 4.27 -7.53 -11.25
CA HIS A 190 4.52 -8.84 -10.64
C HIS A 190 5.57 -9.60 -11.45
N HIS A 191 6.69 -9.93 -10.83
CA HIS A 191 7.91 -10.47 -11.49
C HIS A 191 7.72 -11.79 -12.24
N LYS A 192 6.58 -12.45 -12.08
CA LYS A 192 6.22 -13.70 -12.77
C LYS A 192 4.93 -13.57 -13.60
N ASN A 193 4.48 -12.34 -13.86
CA ASN A 193 3.28 -12.11 -14.66
C ASN A 193 3.45 -12.66 -16.09
N THR A 194 4.57 -12.30 -16.74
CA THR A 194 4.94 -12.75 -18.08
C THR A 194 6.43 -13.09 -18.12
N SER A 195 6.96 -13.35 -19.31
CA SER A 195 8.41 -13.52 -19.53
C SER A 195 9.20 -12.21 -19.54
N ALA A 196 8.51 -11.06 -19.69
CA ALA A 196 9.08 -9.72 -19.66
C ALA A 196 8.18 -8.82 -18.77
N PRO A 197 8.18 -9.03 -17.45
CA PRO A 197 7.23 -8.37 -16.55
C PRO A 197 7.43 -6.86 -16.44
N GLU A 198 8.59 -6.34 -16.81
CA GLU A 198 8.91 -4.91 -16.87
C GLU A 198 8.21 -4.18 -18.03
N THR A 199 7.74 -4.89 -19.04
CA THR A 199 6.98 -4.32 -20.15
C THR A 199 5.47 -4.35 -19.90
N ASP A 200 5.04 -5.00 -18.82
CA ASP A 200 3.66 -5.34 -18.56
C ASP A 200 3.16 -4.80 -17.23
N TYR A 201 1.86 -4.60 -17.12
CA TYR A 201 1.23 -4.40 -15.83
C TYR A 201 -0.15 -5.04 -15.71
N LEU A 202 -0.52 -5.32 -14.47
CA LEU A 202 -1.87 -5.70 -14.06
C LEU A 202 -2.56 -4.49 -13.41
N ARG A 203 -3.87 -4.57 -13.26
CA ARG A 203 -4.68 -3.60 -12.50
C ARG A 203 -5.32 -4.30 -11.32
N LEU A 204 -5.22 -3.70 -10.13
CA LEU A 204 -5.83 -4.27 -8.92
C LEU A 204 -7.35 -4.06 -8.90
N ASP A 205 -7.82 -2.99 -9.51
CA ASP A 205 -9.18 -2.45 -9.44
C ASP A 205 -10.07 -2.87 -10.62
N THR A 206 -9.56 -3.71 -11.53
CA THR A 206 -10.32 -4.20 -12.69
C THR A 206 -10.06 -5.67 -12.93
N ASN A 207 -10.87 -6.29 -13.81
CA ASN A 207 -10.67 -7.65 -14.29
C ASN A 207 -10.00 -7.72 -15.68
N ASN A 208 -9.34 -6.65 -16.10
CA ASN A 208 -8.63 -6.61 -17.37
C ASN A 208 -7.45 -7.59 -17.36
N ALA A 209 -7.19 -8.17 -18.51
CA ALA A 209 -5.96 -8.94 -18.71
C ALA A 209 -4.72 -8.06 -18.56
N THR A 210 -3.56 -8.71 -18.37
CA THR A 210 -2.25 -8.05 -18.49
C THR A 210 -2.18 -7.16 -19.72
N THR A 211 -1.64 -5.97 -19.56
CA THR A 211 -1.43 -5.00 -20.63
C THR A 211 0.05 -4.79 -20.83
N ASP A 212 0.52 -5.00 -22.05
CA ASP A 212 1.86 -4.64 -22.51
C ASP A 212 1.87 -3.14 -22.85
N ILE A 213 2.67 -2.37 -22.13
CA ILE A 213 2.85 -0.94 -22.37
C ILE A 213 4.18 -0.42 -21.79
N ALA A 214 5.08 -0.02 -22.68
CA ALA A 214 6.41 0.46 -22.33
C ALA A 214 6.46 1.61 -21.31
N THR A 215 5.39 2.42 -21.25
CA THR A 215 5.38 3.66 -20.46
C THR A 215 5.07 3.48 -18.98
N ILE A 216 4.66 2.30 -18.51
CA ILE A 216 4.31 2.13 -17.09
C ILE A 216 5.55 1.99 -16.19
N TRP A 217 6.49 1.15 -16.58
CA TRP A 217 7.75 0.87 -15.86
C TRP A 217 8.98 1.24 -16.70
N ALA A 218 8.81 1.94 -17.84
CA ALA A 218 9.86 2.30 -18.81
C ALA A 218 10.67 1.09 -19.27
N ASP A 219 10.02 -0.06 -19.49
CA ASP A 219 10.64 -1.34 -19.87
C ASP A 219 11.87 -1.68 -18.99
N THR A 220 11.82 -1.30 -17.71
CA THR A 220 12.97 -1.41 -16.81
C THR A 220 12.58 -2.19 -15.56
N GLU A 221 13.26 -3.34 -15.38
CA GLU A 221 13.11 -4.12 -14.15
C GLU A 221 13.53 -3.35 -12.91
N PRO A 222 12.81 -3.47 -11.76
CA PRO A 222 13.29 -2.93 -10.50
C PRO A 222 14.62 -3.59 -10.10
N THR A 223 15.43 -2.83 -9.37
CA THR A 223 16.71 -3.29 -8.82
C THR A 223 16.56 -3.58 -7.32
N SER A 224 17.65 -3.82 -6.61
CA SER A 224 17.65 -3.90 -5.14
C SER A 224 17.51 -2.54 -4.45
N ALA A 225 17.64 -1.43 -5.17
CA ALA A 225 17.63 -0.08 -4.58
C ALA A 225 16.46 0.77 -5.05
N VAL A 226 16.10 0.64 -6.34
CA VAL A 226 15.16 1.54 -7.01
C VAL A 226 14.23 0.79 -7.96
N PHE A 227 13.09 1.42 -8.26
CA PHE A 227 12.23 1.06 -9.40
C PHE A 227 12.09 2.26 -10.34
N THR A 228 11.73 1.99 -11.58
CA THR A 228 11.47 3.01 -12.58
C THR A 228 9.96 3.17 -12.79
N ALA A 229 9.48 4.39 -12.86
CA ALA A 229 8.14 4.72 -13.32
C ALA A 229 8.25 5.58 -14.58
N GLY A 230 7.70 5.09 -15.68
CA GLY A 230 7.70 5.75 -16.96
C GLY A 230 6.55 6.73 -17.13
N ASP A 231 6.44 7.36 -18.29
CA ASP A 231 5.43 8.39 -18.61
C ASP A 231 4.01 7.80 -18.71
N HIS A 232 3.43 7.47 -17.55
CA HIS A 232 2.07 6.94 -17.46
C HIS A 232 1.32 7.55 -16.26
N SER A 233 0.05 7.93 -16.46
CA SER A 233 -0.76 8.59 -15.41
C SER A 233 -0.94 7.77 -14.13
N SER A 234 -0.83 6.46 -14.19
CA SER A 234 -0.93 5.58 -13.00
C SER A 234 0.39 5.42 -12.24
N SER A 235 1.52 5.92 -12.76
CA SER A 235 2.84 5.77 -12.14
C SER A 235 3.67 7.05 -12.07
N ASN A 236 3.49 8.02 -13.00
CA ASN A 236 4.35 9.19 -13.12
C ASN A 236 3.66 10.35 -13.86
N ARG A 237 2.57 10.89 -13.34
CA ARG A 237 1.93 12.10 -13.90
C ARG A 237 2.53 13.36 -13.26
N SER A 238 2.82 14.37 -14.07
CA SER A 238 3.36 15.65 -13.58
C SER A 238 2.41 16.35 -12.63
N GLY A 239 2.93 16.75 -11.49
CA GLY A 239 2.21 17.51 -10.47
C GLY A 239 1.38 16.65 -9.52
N ASP A 240 1.34 15.33 -9.71
CA ASP A 240 0.66 14.41 -8.82
C ASP A 240 1.65 13.70 -7.89
N ASP A 241 1.21 13.38 -6.70
CA ASP A 241 1.90 12.50 -5.75
C ASP A 241 1.48 11.04 -5.95
N PHE A 242 2.37 10.12 -5.64
CA PHE A 242 2.15 8.68 -5.73
C PHE A 242 2.55 7.97 -4.45
N VAL A 243 1.86 6.86 -4.16
CA VAL A 243 2.31 5.87 -3.19
C VAL A 243 2.53 4.53 -3.89
N SER A 244 3.58 3.82 -3.50
CA SER A 244 3.88 2.49 -4.01
C SER A 244 4.23 1.54 -2.85
N TYR A 245 3.62 0.36 -2.87
CA TYR A 245 3.84 -0.73 -1.92
C TYR A 245 4.66 -1.81 -2.60
N HIS A 246 5.67 -2.35 -1.90
CA HIS A 246 6.65 -3.29 -2.47
C HIS A 246 6.83 -4.52 -1.59
N TRP A 247 6.84 -5.70 -2.22
CA TRP A 247 7.10 -7.01 -1.61
C TRP A 247 8.18 -7.80 -2.35
#